data_e4dc93af7e443c652f028c0632d33d37
#
_entry.id   e4dc93af7e443c652f028c0632d33d37
#
_cell.length_a   1.000
_cell.length_b   1.000
_cell.length_c   1.000
_cell.angle_alpha   90.00
_cell.angle_beta   90.00
_cell.angle_gamma   90.00
#
_symmetry.space_group_name_H-M   'P 1'
#
loop_
_entity.id
_entity.type
_entity.pdbx_description
1 polymer ?
#
loop_
_entity_poly.entity_id
_entity_poly.type
_entity_poly.pdbx_seq_one_letter_code
_entity_poly.pdbx_strand_id
1 'polypeptide(L)' 'MNVLALVKGSERYVFLYDDESLRSLLQTLGRYAADPDLSFTWYDAAILSQKVRRIRDERRQQAFSTERFPEETT' A
#
# COMPACT_ATOMS: atom_id res chain seq x y z
N MET A 1 5.21 -11.67 -1.26
CA MET A 1 4.36 -11.13 -0.19
C MET A 1 4.87 -9.78 0.25
N ASN A 2 3.96 -8.86 0.47
CA ASN A 2 4.31 -7.50 0.85
C ASN A 2 3.86 -7.22 2.28
N VAL A 3 4.57 -6.31 2.93
CA VAL A 3 4.24 -5.91 4.29
C VAL A 3 3.97 -4.41 4.30
N LEU A 4 2.86 -4.04 4.90
CA LEU A 4 2.49 -2.64 5.09
C LEU A 4 2.30 -2.42 6.58
N ALA A 5 3.00 -1.45 7.15
CA ALA A 5 2.94 -1.24 8.58
C ALA A 5 2.74 0.22 8.92
N LEU A 6 2.02 0.44 10.01
CA LEU A 6 1.80 1.76 10.57
C LEU A 6 2.05 1.69 12.06
N VAL A 7 2.90 2.59 12.55
CA VAL A 7 3.13 2.72 14.00
C VAL A 7 2.48 4.01 14.45
N LYS A 8 1.64 3.91 15.47
CA LYS A 8 0.89 5.04 15.94
C LYS A 8 0.87 5.01 17.46
N GLY A 9 1.68 5.87 18.08
CA GLY A 9 1.84 5.82 19.52
C GLY A 9 2.43 4.48 19.95
N SER A 10 1.73 3.81 20.85
CA SER A 10 2.16 2.49 21.30
C SER A 10 1.55 1.37 20.48
N GLU A 11 0.77 1.71 19.46
CA GLU A 11 0.08 0.72 18.65
C GLU A 11 0.80 0.51 17.34
N ARG A 12 0.71 -0.71 16.86
CA ARG A 12 1.33 -1.10 15.60
C ARG A 12 0.33 -1.89 14.78
N TYR A 13 0.14 -1.46 13.54
CA TYR A 13 -0.75 -2.14 12.61
C TYR A 13 0.09 -2.71 11.48
N VAL A 14 -0.04 -4.01 11.25
CA VAL A 14 0.75 -4.70 10.23
C VAL A 14 -0.20 -5.44 9.30
N PHE A 15 -0.03 -5.23 8.01
CA PHE A 15 -0.85 -5.87 6.99
C PHE A 15 0.04 -6.63 6.03
N LEU A 16 -0.30 -7.88 5.80
CA LEU A 16 0.39 -8.71 4.82
C LEU A 16 -0.52 -8.85 3.60
N TYR A 17 0.04 -8.67 2.43
CA TYR A 17 -0.78 -8.74 1.23
C TYR A 17 0.08 -9.13 0.02
N ASP A 18 -0.59 -9.66 -0.98
CA ASP A 18 0.03 -9.94 -2.27
C ASP A 18 -0.44 -8.89 -3.27
N ASP A 19 0.31 -8.77 -4.37
CA ASP A 19 -0.08 -7.82 -5.41
C ASP A 19 -1.49 -8.10 -5.91
N GLU A 20 -1.89 -9.37 -5.90
CA GLU A 20 -3.21 -9.77 -6.41
C GLU A 20 -4.30 -9.52 -5.40
N SER A 21 -3.96 -9.30 -4.14
CA SER A 21 -4.95 -9.09 -3.09
C SER A 21 -5.04 -7.64 -2.65
N LEU A 22 -4.63 -6.72 -3.51
CA LEU A 22 -4.64 -5.30 -3.18
C LEU A 22 -6.04 -4.82 -2.82
N ARG A 23 -7.06 -5.27 -3.55
CA ARG A 23 -8.42 -4.86 -3.24
C ARG A 23 -8.83 -5.30 -1.83
N SER A 24 -8.49 -6.53 -1.47
CA SER A 24 -8.79 -7.03 -0.14
C SER A 24 -8.10 -6.20 0.93
N LEU A 25 -6.86 -5.80 0.68
CA LEU A 25 -6.14 -4.94 1.59
C LEU A 25 -6.85 -3.62 1.78
N LEU A 26 -7.26 -2.98 0.70
CA LEU A 26 -7.93 -1.69 0.78
C LEU A 26 -9.25 -1.81 1.57
N GLN A 27 -9.97 -2.90 1.38
CA GLN A 27 -11.18 -3.14 2.15
C GLN A 27 -10.87 -3.32 3.62
N THR A 28 -9.78 -4.01 3.94
CA THR A 28 -9.36 -4.20 5.33
C THR A 28 -9.02 -2.87 5.98
N LEU A 29 -8.31 -2.00 5.26
CA LEU A 29 -8.00 -0.67 5.79
C LEU A 29 -9.28 0.10 6.10
N GLY A 30 -10.27 0.00 5.23
CA GLY A 30 -11.55 0.66 5.49
C GLY A 30 -12.25 0.10 6.70
N ARG A 31 -12.21 -1.20 6.90
CA ARG A 31 -12.83 -1.81 8.07
C ARG A 31 -12.15 -1.37 9.36
N TYR A 32 -10.83 -1.28 9.33
CA TYR A 32 -10.10 -0.82 10.51
C TYR A 32 -10.47 0.62 10.83
N ALA A 33 -10.58 1.47 9.80
CA ALA A 33 -10.93 2.87 10.00
C ALA A 33 -12.34 3.03 10.55
N ALA A 34 -13.21 2.10 10.25
CA ALA A 34 -14.59 2.17 10.73
C ALA A 34 -14.76 1.60 12.13
N ASP A 35 -13.74 0.96 12.68
CA ASP A 35 -13.82 0.31 13.99
C ASP A 35 -13.53 1.34 15.09
N PRO A 36 -14.53 1.66 15.92
CA PRO A 36 -14.33 2.69 16.96
C PRO A 36 -13.40 2.25 18.08
N ASP A 37 -13.14 0.96 18.18
CA ASP A 37 -12.24 0.45 19.22
C ASP A 37 -10.78 0.56 18.84
N LEU A 38 -10.50 0.94 17.61
CA LEU A 38 -9.12 1.08 17.14
C LEU A 38 -8.76 2.56 17.03
N SER A 39 -7.47 2.84 17.18
CA SER A 39 -6.96 4.19 16.96
C SER A 39 -6.71 4.47 15.48
N PHE A 40 -7.07 3.56 14.62
CA PHE A 40 -6.87 3.67 13.18
C PHE A 40 -7.97 4.55 12.60
N THR A 41 -7.57 5.65 11.96
CA THR A 41 -8.52 6.63 11.44
C THR A 41 -8.65 6.52 9.93
N TRP A 42 -9.66 7.19 9.38
CA TRP A 42 -9.82 7.27 7.94
C TRP A 42 -8.64 7.98 7.29
N TYR A 43 -8.02 8.90 8.02
CA TYR A 43 -6.81 9.55 7.54
C TYR A 43 -5.67 8.53 7.39
N ASP A 44 -5.54 7.65 8.39
CA ASP A 44 -4.52 6.61 8.32
C ASP A 44 -4.79 5.68 7.15
N ALA A 45 -6.03 5.31 6.95
CA ALA A 45 -6.40 4.44 5.84
C ALA A 45 -6.05 5.10 4.50
N ALA A 46 -6.31 6.39 4.38
CA ALA A 46 -6.02 7.11 3.16
C ALA A 46 -4.52 7.14 2.88
N ILE A 47 -3.72 7.41 3.90
CA ILE A 47 -2.28 7.47 3.75
C ILE A 47 -1.74 6.11 3.30
N LEU A 48 -2.18 5.05 3.97
CA LEU A 48 -1.70 3.71 3.64
C LEU A 48 -2.17 3.28 2.25
N SER A 49 -3.38 3.67 1.87
CA SER A 49 -3.88 3.36 0.54
C SER A 49 -3.02 4.02 -0.53
N GLN A 50 -2.65 5.27 -0.32
CA GLN A 50 -1.81 5.98 -1.26
C GLN A 50 -0.42 5.36 -1.33
N LYS A 51 0.12 4.96 -0.18
CA LYS A 51 1.44 4.35 -0.15
C LYS A 51 1.46 3.05 -0.93
N VAL A 52 0.43 2.23 -0.75
CA VAL A 52 0.35 0.95 -1.45
C VAL A 52 0.25 1.16 -2.95
N ARG A 53 -0.56 2.13 -3.36
CA ARG A 53 -0.72 2.42 -4.78
C ARG A 53 0.57 2.94 -5.38
N ARG A 54 1.30 3.76 -4.63
CA ARG A 54 2.57 4.28 -5.10
C ARG A 54 3.57 3.15 -5.30
N ILE A 55 3.65 2.24 -4.35
CA ILE A 55 4.57 1.10 -4.47
C ILE A 55 4.22 0.28 -5.70
N ARG A 56 2.93 0.03 -5.92
CA ARG A 56 2.50 -0.72 -7.09
C ARG A 56 2.88 0.00 -8.38
N ASP A 57 2.66 1.31 -8.41
CA ASP A 57 2.96 2.08 -9.61
C ASP A 57 4.45 2.14 -9.87
N GLU A 58 5.26 2.26 -8.82
CA GLU A 58 6.70 2.25 -8.99
C GLU A 58 7.20 0.95 -9.56
N ARG A 59 6.65 -0.16 -9.08
CA ARG A 59 7.03 -1.46 -9.63
C ARG A 59 6.65 -1.57 -11.09
N ARG A 60 5.47 -1.08 -11.43
CA ARG A 60 5.00 -1.12 -12.80
C ARG A 60 5.87 -0.25 -13.68
N GLN A 61 6.27 0.91 -13.19
CA GLN A 61 7.15 1.79 -13.94
C GLN A 61 8.53 1.20 -14.12
N GLN A 62 9.04 0.52 -13.12
CA GLN A 62 10.34 -0.11 -13.23
C GLN A 62 10.33 -1.19 -14.31
N ALA A 63 9.29 -2.01 -14.33
CA ALA A 63 9.17 -3.04 -15.35
C ALA A 63 9.08 -2.40 -16.73
N PHE A 64 8.30 -1.34 -16.81
CA PHE A 64 8.11 -0.66 -18.08
C PHE A 64 9.39 0.03 -18.51
N SER A 65 10.08 0.68 -17.58
CA SER A 65 11.34 1.34 -17.89
C SER A 65 12.40 0.35 -18.37
N THR A 66 12.41 -0.83 -17.79
CA THR A 66 13.33 -1.87 -18.20
C THR A 66 13.13 -2.21 -19.66
N GLU A 67 11.88 -2.30 -20.08
CA GLU A 67 11.59 -2.59 -21.48
C GLU A 67 11.96 -1.44 -22.38
N ARG A 68 11.80 -0.23 -21.91
CA ARG A 68 12.05 0.95 -22.71
C ARG A 68 13.50 1.39 -22.70
N PHE A 69 14.25 0.85 -21.79
CA PHE A 69 15.61 1.31 -21.58
C PHE A 69 16.45 1.35 -22.86
N PRO A 70 16.42 0.32 -23.70
CA PRO A 70 17.21 0.37 -24.91
C PRO A 70 16.89 1.56 -25.78
N GLU A 71 15.67 1.97 -25.76
CA GLU A 71 15.26 3.11 -26.59
C GLU A 71 15.82 4.40 -26.04
N GLU A 72 15.89 4.50 -24.73
CA GLU A 72 16.34 5.72 -24.10
C GLU A 72 17.83 5.93 -24.27
N THR A 73 18.55 4.89 -24.58
CA THR A 73 19.97 5.03 -24.78
C THR A 73 20.29 5.72 -26.08
N THR A 74 19.34 5.85 -26.94
CA THR A 74 19.57 6.50 -28.23
C THR A 74 19.50 8.01 -28.17
#